data_1f6813b72238c599c218dc5a87b401fb
#
_entry.id   1f6813b72238c599c218dc5a87b401fb
#
_cell.length_a   1.000
_cell.length_b   1.000
_cell.length_c   1.000
_cell.angle_alpha   90.00
_cell.angle_beta   90.00
_cell.angle_gamma   90.00
#
_symmetry.space_group_name_H-M   'P 1'
#
loop_
_entity.id
_entity.type
_entity.pdbx_description
1 polymer ?
#
loop_
_entity_poly.entity_id
_entity_poly.type
_entity_poly.pdbx_seq_one_letter_code
_entity_poly.pdbx_strand_id
1 'polypeptide(L)'
;MVAAANPIAFDWRRATADDVFTLAALYRDAALRLGPLVYTPEQVRAWASFADDEPAFRHYVLHADTWIAERPGDGRMLGFCGVATEGDVREVHSLYVAPNCTRRGLGTEMLRRTLERADAEGATRFAAWVTPFSRPVFQAVGFALTQTVEAPFAGVMFERYRVERG
;
A
#
# COMPACT_ATOMS: atom_id res chain seq x y z
N MET A 1 4.48 -24.63 19.02
CA MET A 1 3.25 -23.94 18.56
C MET A 1 3.51 -22.44 18.70
N VAL A 2 3.73 -21.74 17.60
CA VAL A 2 3.83 -20.28 17.63
C VAL A 2 2.39 -19.78 17.84
N ALA A 3 2.14 -19.11 18.95
CA ALA A 3 0.86 -18.46 19.16
C ALA A 3 0.61 -17.51 18.01
N ALA A 4 -0.50 -17.66 17.31
CA ALA A 4 -0.92 -16.71 16.29
C ALA A 4 -1.01 -15.34 16.97
N ALA A 5 -0.19 -14.38 16.49
CA ALA A 5 -0.28 -13.02 17.01
C ALA A 5 -1.71 -12.54 16.83
N ASN A 6 -2.31 -12.01 17.91
CA ASN A 6 -3.65 -11.45 17.80
C ASN A 6 -3.68 -10.39 16.70
N PRO A 7 -4.68 -10.43 15.80
CA PRO A 7 -4.80 -9.42 14.75
C PRO A 7 -4.89 -8.03 15.37
N ILE A 8 -4.26 -7.05 14.72
CA ILE A 8 -4.33 -5.66 15.17
C ILE A 8 -5.76 -5.17 14.95
N ALA A 9 -6.41 -4.71 16.03
CA ALA A 9 -7.66 -3.98 15.92
C ALA A 9 -7.41 -2.57 15.38
N PHE A 10 -8.26 -2.09 14.48
CA PHE A 10 -8.16 -0.74 13.92
C PHE A 10 -9.53 -0.19 13.51
N ASP A 11 -9.65 1.12 13.57
CA ASP A 11 -10.72 1.87 12.94
C ASP A 11 -10.35 2.13 11.48
N TRP A 12 -11.35 2.17 10.60
CA TRP A 12 -11.16 2.27 9.15
C TRP A 12 -11.94 3.46 8.62
N ARG A 13 -11.26 4.47 8.08
CA ARG A 13 -11.89 5.67 7.52
C ARG A 13 -11.23 6.15 6.24
N ARG A 14 -11.97 6.92 5.46
CA ARG A 14 -11.45 7.56 4.25
C ARG A 14 -10.44 8.65 4.60
N ALA A 15 -9.37 8.74 3.80
CA ALA A 15 -8.40 9.82 3.88
C ALA A 15 -8.99 11.16 3.42
N THR A 16 -8.54 12.23 4.03
CA THR A 16 -8.85 13.61 3.66
C THR A 16 -7.57 14.40 3.35
N ALA A 17 -7.73 15.62 2.86
CA ALA A 17 -6.59 16.50 2.58
C ALA A 17 -5.71 16.76 3.82
N ASP A 18 -6.30 16.76 5.01
CA ASP A 18 -5.58 16.98 6.27
C ASP A 18 -4.66 15.80 6.64
N ASP A 19 -4.87 14.64 6.04
CA ASP A 19 -4.07 13.44 6.31
C ASP A 19 -2.78 13.36 5.49
N VAL A 20 -2.66 14.13 4.42
CA VAL A 20 -1.59 13.96 3.40
C VAL A 20 -0.20 14.03 4.02
N PHE A 21 0.04 14.95 4.94
CA PHE A 21 1.34 15.10 5.60
C PHE A 21 1.70 13.85 6.44
N THR A 22 0.74 13.34 7.21
CA THR A 22 0.95 12.14 8.04
C THR A 22 1.12 10.88 7.19
N LEU A 23 0.36 10.77 6.09
CA LEU A 23 0.50 9.67 5.12
C LEU A 23 1.87 9.69 4.44
N ALA A 24 2.38 10.89 4.07
CA ALA A 24 3.71 11.03 3.50
C ALA A 24 4.81 10.59 4.49
N ALA A 25 4.66 10.94 5.77
CA ALA A 25 5.58 10.51 6.82
C ALA A 25 5.56 8.99 7.00
N LEU A 26 4.40 8.36 7.01
CA LEU A 26 4.27 6.90 7.09
C LEU A 26 4.89 6.21 5.88
N TYR A 27 4.62 6.72 4.68
CA TYR A 27 5.20 6.22 3.43
C TYR A 27 6.74 6.26 3.47
N ARG A 28 7.31 7.42 3.85
CA ARG A 28 8.76 7.61 3.98
C ARG A 28 9.36 6.67 5.00
N ASP A 29 8.74 6.56 6.17
CA ASP A 29 9.21 5.68 7.24
C ASP A 29 9.21 4.20 6.82
N ALA A 30 8.16 3.76 6.13
CA ALA A 30 8.09 2.42 5.56
C ALA A 30 9.21 2.17 4.53
N ALA A 31 9.43 3.10 3.60
CA ALA A 31 10.49 2.98 2.61
C ALA A 31 11.88 2.92 3.24
N LEU A 32 12.16 3.78 4.22
CA LEU A 32 13.47 3.85 4.87
C LEU A 32 13.77 2.66 5.78
N ARG A 33 12.76 2.10 6.44
CA ARG A 33 12.96 1.00 7.40
C ARG A 33 12.83 -0.38 6.76
N LEU A 34 11.93 -0.56 5.82
CA LEU A 34 11.69 -1.85 5.17
C LEU A 34 12.50 -2.00 3.88
N GLY A 35 12.70 -0.91 3.15
CA GLY A 35 13.41 -0.91 1.87
C GLY A 35 14.78 -1.59 1.90
N PRO A 36 15.64 -1.36 2.92
CA PRO A 36 16.97 -1.99 2.99
C PRO A 36 16.96 -3.52 3.01
N LEU A 37 15.84 -4.14 3.32
CA LEU A 37 15.71 -5.60 3.31
C LEU A 37 15.75 -6.19 1.90
N VAL A 38 15.38 -5.42 0.85
CA VAL A 38 15.28 -5.92 -0.54
C VAL A 38 15.86 -4.98 -1.58
N TYR A 39 16.14 -3.73 -1.24
CA TYR A 39 16.60 -2.70 -2.16
C TYR A 39 17.99 -2.17 -1.78
N THR A 40 18.71 -1.66 -2.79
CA THR A 40 19.97 -0.93 -2.57
C THR A 40 19.70 0.41 -1.87
N PRO A 41 20.72 1.02 -1.23
CA PRO A 41 20.57 2.34 -0.64
C PRO A 41 20.08 3.41 -1.63
N GLU A 42 20.50 3.35 -2.88
CA GLU A 42 20.04 4.25 -3.95
C GLU A 42 18.55 4.06 -4.25
N GLN A 43 18.10 2.81 -4.38
CA GLN A 43 16.68 2.48 -4.59
C GLN A 43 15.81 2.93 -3.39
N VAL A 44 16.29 2.72 -2.17
CA VAL A 44 15.59 3.16 -0.95
C VAL A 44 15.41 4.67 -0.94
N ARG A 45 16.46 5.44 -1.25
CA ARG A 45 16.36 6.90 -1.34
C ARG A 45 15.38 7.35 -2.43
N ALA A 46 15.44 6.72 -3.59
CA ALA A 46 14.52 7.02 -4.69
C ALA A 46 13.07 6.73 -4.29
N TRP A 47 12.80 5.60 -3.67
CA TRP A 47 11.47 5.26 -3.19
C TRP A 47 10.97 6.26 -2.15
N ALA A 48 11.76 6.54 -1.11
CA ALA A 48 11.40 7.48 -0.05
C ALA A 48 11.15 8.91 -0.56
N SER A 49 11.87 9.33 -1.60
CA SER A 49 11.80 10.71 -2.13
C SER A 49 10.44 11.11 -2.68
N PHE A 50 9.60 10.14 -3.05
CA PHE A 50 8.24 10.44 -3.53
C PHE A 50 7.40 11.16 -2.45
N ALA A 51 7.63 10.86 -1.19
CA ALA A 51 6.95 11.53 -0.08
C ALA A 51 7.35 13.02 0.07
N ASP A 52 8.45 13.46 -0.54
CA ASP A 52 8.91 14.84 -0.49
C ASP A 52 8.31 15.72 -1.61
N ASP A 53 7.75 15.10 -2.65
CA ASP A 53 7.01 15.80 -3.71
C ASP A 53 5.55 15.99 -3.26
N GLU A 54 5.29 17.06 -2.51
CA GLU A 54 3.98 17.31 -1.90
C GLU A 54 2.84 17.33 -2.93
N PRO A 55 2.93 18.04 -4.07
CA PRO A 55 1.85 18.03 -5.05
C PRO A 55 1.58 16.63 -5.62
N ALA A 56 2.63 15.87 -5.98
CA ALA A 56 2.49 14.53 -6.53
C ALA A 56 1.95 13.53 -5.49
N PHE A 57 2.43 13.59 -4.26
CA PHE A 57 1.97 12.73 -3.18
C PHE A 57 0.51 13.03 -2.80
N ARG A 58 0.13 14.31 -2.72
CA ARG A 58 -1.26 14.73 -2.51
C ARG A 58 -2.18 14.18 -3.57
N HIS A 59 -1.80 14.31 -4.85
CA HIS A 59 -2.57 13.74 -5.96
C HIS A 59 -2.70 12.22 -5.83
N TYR A 60 -1.61 11.53 -5.56
CA TYR A 60 -1.56 10.08 -5.38
C TYR A 60 -2.52 9.57 -4.30
N VAL A 61 -2.61 10.27 -3.17
CA VAL A 61 -3.52 9.92 -2.08
C VAL A 61 -4.97 10.28 -2.38
N LEU A 62 -5.22 11.52 -2.85
CA LEU A 62 -6.58 12.06 -2.93
C LEU A 62 -7.30 11.74 -4.24
N HIS A 63 -6.56 11.44 -5.32
CA HIS A 63 -7.14 10.97 -6.57
C HIS A 63 -7.63 9.52 -6.48
N ALA A 64 -6.98 8.69 -5.69
CA ALA A 64 -7.44 7.36 -5.36
C ALA A 64 -8.46 7.40 -4.20
N ASP A 65 -9.29 6.36 -4.11
CA ASP A 65 -10.09 6.10 -2.92
C ASP A 65 -9.19 5.49 -1.84
N THR A 66 -8.59 6.35 -1.02
CA THR A 66 -7.62 5.98 -0.01
C THR A 66 -8.26 5.89 1.37
N TRP A 67 -8.02 4.79 2.05
CA TRP A 67 -8.52 4.52 3.39
C TRP A 67 -7.38 4.30 4.37
N ILE A 68 -7.60 4.72 5.59
CA ILE A 68 -6.63 4.74 6.69
C ILE A 68 -7.05 3.78 7.78
N ALA A 69 -6.12 2.97 8.25
CA ALA A 69 -6.25 2.20 9.48
C ALA A 69 -5.68 3.00 10.64
N GLU A 70 -6.50 3.23 11.66
CA GLU A 70 -6.14 3.98 12.86
C GLU A 70 -6.22 3.12 14.10
N ARG A 71 -5.32 3.37 15.05
CA ARG A 71 -5.39 2.72 16.37
C ARG A 71 -6.59 3.25 17.14
N PRO A 72 -7.47 2.35 17.65
CA PRO A 72 -8.59 2.78 18.48
C PRO A 72 -8.10 3.54 19.72
N GLY A 73 -8.80 4.61 20.06
CA GLY A 73 -8.55 5.42 21.25
C GLY A 73 -7.71 6.66 21.00
N ASP A 74 -6.56 6.57 20.31
CA ASP A 74 -5.69 7.73 20.07
C ASP A 74 -5.59 8.16 18.61
N GLY A 75 -6.19 7.39 17.69
CA GLY A 75 -6.20 7.72 16.26
C GLY A 75 -4.85 7.65 15.56
N ARG A 76 -3.85 7.01 16.16
CA ARG A 76 -2.53 6.85 15.53
C ARG A 76 -2.67 6.06 14.23
N MET A 77 -2.13 6.60 13.15
CA MET A 77 -2.16 5.96 11.85
C MET A 77 -1.29 4.70 11.82
N LEU A 78 -1.89 3.57 11.47
CA LEU A 78 -1.22 2.26 11.40
C LEU A 78 -0.90 1.83 9.97
N GLY A 79 -1.63 2.34 8.99
CA GLY A 79 -1.44 2.04 7.59
C GLY A 79 -2.50 2.68 6.71
N PHE A 80 -2.33 2.53 5.40
CA PHE A 80 -3.32 3.00 4.42
C PHE A 80 -3.32 2.13 3.16
N CYS A 81 -4.46 2.12 2.49
CA CYS A 81 -4.67 1.44 1.21
C CYS A 81 -5.50 2.32 0.29
N GLY A 82 -5.05 2.51 -0.94
CA GLY A 82 -5.73 3.32 -1.95
C GLY A 82 -6.00 2.53 -3.22
N VAL A 83 -7.20 2.70 -3.79
CA VAL A 83 -7.61 2.11 -5.05
C VAL A 83 -8.13 3.18 -6.00
N ALA A 84 -7.66 3.18 -7.24
CA ALA A 84 -8.14 4.05 -8.30
C ALA A 84 -8.90 3.25 -9.36
N THR A 85 -9.77 3.92 -10.10
CA THR A 85 -10.48 3.34 -11.23
C THR A 85 -9.76 3.70 -12.51
N GLU A 86 -9.31 2.69 -13.25
CA GLU A 86 -8.66 2.85 -14.55
C GLU A 86 -9.40 2.01 -15.59
N GLY A 87 -10.36 2.66 -16.28
CA GLY A 87 -11.27 1.94 -17.18
C GLY A 87 -12.16 0.97 -16.42
N ASP A 88 -12.08 -0.31 -16.77
CA ASP A 88 -12.80 -1.40 -16.11
C ASP A 88 -11.97 -2.09 -15.00
N VAL A 89 -10.77 -1.61 -14.72
CA VAL A 89 -9.86 -2.16 -13.71
C VAL A 89 -9.82 -1.26 -12.49
N ARG A 90 -9.83 -1.88 -11.30
CA ARG A 90 -9.50 -1.23 -10.04
C ARG A 90 -8.01 -1.44 -9.78
N GLU A 91 -7.25 -0.37 -9.86
CA GLU A 91 -5.81 -0.38 -9.60
C GLU A 91 -5.55 -0.08 -8.12
N VAL A 92 -4.99 -1.04 -7.37
CA VAL A 92 -4.54 -0.79 -6.01
C VAL A 92 -3.21 -0.04 -6.08
N HIS A 93 -3.25 1.27 -5.81
CA HIS A 93 -2.11 2.17 -5.92
C HIS A 93 -1.20 2.11 -4.71
N SER A 94 -1.77 1.91 -3.52
CA SER A 94 -1.02 1.95 -2.27
C SER A 94 -1.47 0.87 -1.31
N LEU A 95 -0.50 0.29 -0.63
CA LEU A 95 -0.70 -0.58 0.53
C LEU A 95 0.52 -0.41 1.43
N TYR A 96 0.40 0.42 2.45
CA TYR A 96 1.49 0.73 3.38
C TYR A 96 1.07 0.47 4.81
N VAL A 97 1.96 -0.15 5.56
CA VAL A 97 1.81 -0.46 6.99
C VAL A 97 2.95 0.19 7.75
N ALA A 98 2.64 0.80 8.90
CA ALA A 98 3.67 1.34 9.77
C ALA A 98 4.67 0.23 10.14
N PRO A 99 6.00 0.51 10.10
CA PRO A 99 7.03 -0.54 10.28
C PRO A 99 6.90 -1.37 11.55
N ASN A 100 6.40 -0.78 12.63
CA ASN A 100 6.16 -1.48 13.89
C ASN A 100 4.87 -2.32 13.92
N CYS A 101 4.07 -2.29 12.85
CA CYS A 101 2.81 -3.03 12.72
C CYS A 101 2.89 -4.14 11.66
N THR A 102 4.04 -4.38 11.05
CA THR A 102 4.22 -5.41 10.03
C THR A 102 4.11 -6.83 10.60
N ARG A 103 3.80 -7.80 9.70
CA ARG A 103 3.69 -9.24 10.02
C ARG A 103 2.63 -9.60 11.06
N ARG A 104 1.60 -8.75 11.22
CA ARG A 104 0.46 -8.98 12.13
C ARG A 104 -0.87 -9.04 11.37
N GLY A 105 -0.84 -9.27 10.06
CA GLY A 105 -2.02 -9.39 9.21
C GLY A 105 -2.74 -8.08 8.87
N LEU A 106 -2.23 -6.92 9.30
CA LEU A 106 -2.85 -5.62 9.05
C LEU A 106 -2.95 -5.31 7.56
N GLY A 107 -1.87 -5.50 6.80
CA GLY A 107 -1.86 -5.25 5.35
C GLY A 107 -2.86 -6.12 4.61
N THR A 108 -2.94 -7.41 4.95
CA THR A 108 -3.91 -8.33 4.36
C THR A 108 -5.35 -7.91 4.67
N GLU A 109 -5.63 -7.52 5.91
CA GLU A 109 -6.97 -7.10 6.31
C GLU A 109 -7.39 -5.77 5.65
N MET A 110 -6.47 -4.80 5.56
CA MET A 110 -6.74 -3.54 4.83
C MET A 110 -7.05 -3.80 3.35
N LEU A 111 -6.24 -4.64 2.70
CA LEU A 111 -6.45 -5.00 1.30
C LEU A 111 -7.78 -5.72 1.12
N ARG A 112 -8.10 -6.70 1.98
CA ARG A 112 -9.36 -7.43 1.93
C ARG A 112 -10.57 -6.49 2.02
N ARG A 113 -10.59 -5.56 2.97
CA ARG A 113 -11.68 -4.56 3.13
C ARG A 113 -11.79 -3.64 1.91
N THR A 114 -10.66 -3.25 1.34
CA THR A 114 -10.63 -2.42 0.13
C THR A 114 -11.25 -3.16 -1.07
N LEU A 115 -10.88 -4.43 -1.26
CA LEU A 115 -11.41 -5.25 -2.34
C LEU A 115 -12.90 -5.54 -2.16
N GLU A 116 -13.35 -5.92 -0.95
CA GLU A 116 -14.76 -6.18 -0.66
C GLU A 116 -15.64 -4.96 -0.95
N ARG A 117 -15.15 -3.77 -0.64
CA ARG A 117 -15.88 -2.55 -0.93
C ARG A 117 -15.97 -2.28 -2.43
N ALA A 118 -14.88 -2.44 -3.16
CA ALA A 118 -14.87 -2.30 -4.61
C ALA A 118 -15.72 -3.38 -5.30
N ASP A 119 -15.70 -4.62 -4.81
CA ASP A 119 -16.59 -5.70 -5.27
C ASP A 119 -18.07 -5.30 -5.08
N ALA A 120 -18.43 -4.74 -3.93
CA ALA A 120 -19.80 -4.25 -3.65
C ALA A 120 -20.22 -3.10 -4.57
N GLU A 121 -19.28 -2.35 -5.12
CA GLU A 121 -19.48 -1.31 -6.12
C GLU A 121 -19.54 -1.86 -7.55
N GLY A 122 -19.40 -3.20 -7.73
CA GLY A 122 -19.49 -3.88 -9.02
C GLY A 122 -18.15 -4.07 -9.73
N ALA A 123 -17.03 -3.86 -9.04
CA ALA A 123 -15.71 -4.13 -9.61
C ALA A 123 -15.50 -5.64 -9.79
N THR A 124 -14.93 -6.05 -10.92
CA THR A 124 -14.66 -7.45 -11.24
C THR A 124 -13.20 -7.73 -11.60
N ARG A 125 -12.41 -6.67 -11.84
CA ARG A 125 -11.01 -6.78 -12.23
C ARG A 125 -10.15 -5.87 -11.38
N PHE A 126 -9.09 -6.45 -10.83
CA PHE A 126 -8.16 -5.75 -9.95
C PHE A 126 -6.73 -5.97 -10.42
N ALA A 127 -5.90 -4.96 -10.25
CA ALA A 127 -4.48 -5.04 -10.57
C ALA A 127 -3.67 -4.18 -9.61
N ALA A 128 -2.39 -4.47 -9.52
CA ALA A 128 -1.42 -3.66 -8.75
C ALA A 128 0.00 -3.86 -9.28
N TRP A 129 0.82 -2.85 -9.10
CA TRP A 129 2.27 -2.96 -9.14
C TRP A 129 2.78 -3.12 -7.73
N VAL A 130 3.41 -4.25 -7.44
CA VAL A 130 3.80 -4.62 -6.08
C VAL A 130 5.31 -4.69 -5.89
N THR A 131 5.72 -4.51 -4.64
CA THR A 131 7.09 -4.72 -4.18
C THR A 131 7.28 -6.17 -3.71
N PRO A 132 8.53 -6.64 -3.51
CA PRO A 132 8.76 -7.93 -2.86
C PRO A 132 8.09 -8.07 -1.49
N PHE A 133 7.86 -6.97 -0.78
CA PHE A 133 7.15 -6.97 0.52
C PHE A 133 5.65 -7.18 0.39
N SER A 134 5.02 -6.46 -0.51
CA SER A 134 3.56 -6.50 -0.65
C SER A 134 3.08 -7.68 -1.48
N ARG A 135 3.90 -8.22 -2.37
CA ARG A 135 3.55 -9.35 -3.23
C ARG A 135 2.92 -10.52 -2.47
N PRO A 136 3.48 -11.03 -1.35
CA PRO A 136 2.85 -12.12 -0.60
C PRO A 136 1.46 -11.77 -0.06
N VAL A 137 1.25 -10.51 0.32
CA VAL A 137 -0.05 -10.02 0.82
C VAL A 137 -1.10 -10.07 -0.30
N PHE A 138 -0.77 -9.60 -1.49
CA PHE A 138 -1.66 -9.67 -2.66
C PHE A 138 -1.95 -11.12 -3.07
N GLN A 139 -0.95 -11.97 -3.06
CA GLN A 139 -1.12 -13.40 -3.37
C GLN A 139 -2.06 -14.09 -2.38
N ALA A 140 -2.00 -13.74 -1.09
CA ALA A 140 -2.86 -14.29 -0.05
C ALA A 140 -4.36 -13.96 -0.26
N VAL A 141 -4.67 -12.90 -1.01
CA VAL A 141 -6.06 -12.50 -1.33
C VAL A 141 -6.43 -12.76 -2.80
N GLY A 142 -5.71 -13.64 -3.49
CA GLY A 142 -6.09 -14.18 -4.78
C GLY A 142 -5.51 -13.48 -6.01
N PHE A 143 -4.55 -12.58 -5.86
CA PHE A 143 -3.81 -12.04 -7.01
C PHE A 143 -2.75 -13.01 -7.51
N ALA A 144 -2.58 -13.05 -8.82
CA ALA A 144 -1.52 -13.81 -9.49
C ALA A 144 -0.54 -12.88 -10.20
N LEU A 145 0.74 -13.26 -10.20
CA LEU A 145 1.77 -12.56 -10.95
C LEU A 145 1.52 -12.72 -12.46
N THR A 146 1.41 -11.61 -13.18
CA THR A 146 1.18 -11.61 -14.65
C THR A 146 2.34 -11.04 -15.44
N GLN A 147 3.17 -10.19 -14.81
CA GLN A 147 4.30 -9.55 -15.51
C GLN A 147 5.41 -9.17 -14.55
N THR A 148 6.65 -9.27 -15.00
CA THR A 148 7.83 -8.71 -14.35
C THR A 148 8.53 -7.79 -15.33
N VAL A 149 8.78 -6.54 -14.92
CA VAL A 149 9.45 -5.54 -15.76
C VAL A 149 10.51 -4.79 -14.97
N GLU A 150 11.47 -4.21 -15.67
CA GLU A 150 12.34 -3.20 -15.11
C GLU A 150 11.88 -1.82 -15.57
N ALA A 151 11.71 -0.90 -14.64
CA ALA A 151 11.26 0.45 -14.94
C ALA A 151 11.93 1.47 -14.00
N PRO A 152 12.21 2.69 -14.49
CA PRO A 152 12.80 3.74 -13.67
C PRO A 152 11.74 4.36 -12.74
N PHE A 153 12.18 4.66 -11.52
CA PHE A 153 11.46 5.51 -10.59
C PHE A 153 12.45 6.49 -9.96
N ALA A 154 12.14 7.79 -10.04
CA ALA A 154 13.04 8.86 -9.60
C ALA A 154 14.49 8.69 -10.14
N GLY A 155 14.61 8.30 -11.43
CA GLY A 155 15.90 8.09 -12.09
C GLY A 155 16.66 6.81 -11.74
N VAL A 156 16.06 5.93 -10.93
CA VAL A 156 16.67 4.66 -10.48
C VAL A 156 15.85 3.49 -10.99
N MET A 157 16.51 2.45 -11.51
CA MET A 157 15.85 1.25 -12.03
C MET A 157 15.35 0.35 -10.91
N PHE A 158 14.13 -0.14 -11.06
CA PHE A 158 13.49 -1.12 -10.18
C PHE A 158 12.94 -2.29 -10.97
N GLU A 159 13.11 -3.49 -10.46
CA GLU A 159 12.29 -4.62 -10.88
C GLU A 159 10.91 -4.48 -10.27
N ARG A 160 9.87 -4.53 -11.11
CA ARG A 160 8.47 -4.35 -10.69
C ARG A 160 7.64 -5.55 -11.08
N TYR A 161 6.70 -5.88 -10.24
CA TYR A 161 5.83 -7.04 -10.41
C TYR A 161 4.38 -6.60 -10.58
N ARG A 162 3.80 -6.97 -11.72
CA ARG A 162 2.37 -6.81 -11.98
C ARG A 162 1.63 -8.01 -11.43
N VAL A 163 0.62 -7.76 -10.60
CA VAL A 163 -0.29 -8.80 -10.11
C VAL A 163 -1.72 -8.43 -10.46
N GLU A 164 -2.52 -9.42 -10.79
CA GLU A 164 -3.90 -9.24 -11.21
C GLU A 164 -4.82 -10.26 -10.55
N ARG A 165 -6.08 -9.87 -10.36
CA ARG A 165 -7.19 -10.69 -9.87
C ARG A 165 -8.44 -10.34 -10.68
N GLY A 166 -9.13 -11.35 -11.20
CA GLY A 166 -10.39 -11.22 -11.94
C GLY A 166 -11.39 -12.25 -11.53
#